data_659369d48af8eef2bec9fe7564ba3f8d
#
_entry.id   659369d48af8eef2bec9fe7564ba3f8d
#
_cell.length_a   1.000
_cell.length_b   1.000
_cell.length_c   1.000
_cell.angle_alpha   90.00
_cell.angle_beta   90.00
_cell.angle_gamma   90.00
#
_symmetry.space_group_name_H-M   'P 1'
#
loop_
_entity.id
_entity.type
_entity.pdbx_description
1 polymer ?
#
loop_
_entity_poly.entity_id
_entity_poly.type
_entity_poly.pdbx_seq_one_letter_code
_entity_poly.pdbx_strand_id
1 'polypeptide(L)'
;MTNDLEGGAGTVLEQAIRFEADGTITVDPDVAVEAFYADCEPEHAADAVARLVPEHSAGFGQSPRVAAWRERPSTYVLCTDDRAVLPALQRNLAARCDDVVEIAASHSPFESRPDELTAVLVDLATRAGA
;
A
#
# COMPACT_ATOMS: atom_id res chain seq x y z
N MET A 1 5.88 -1.77 23.26
CA MET A 1 5.60 -2.07 21.86
C MET A 1 6.33 -1.03 21.05
N THR A 2 7.49 -1.39 20.56
CA THR A 2 8.33 -0.52 19.74
C THR A 2 7.65 -0.26 18.41
N ASN A 3 7.64 1.00 18.04
CA ASN A 3 7.08 1.52 16.82
C ASN A 3 7.91 0.97 15.63
N ASP A 4 7.49 -0.13 15.03
CA ASP A 4 8.15 -0.75 13.87
C ASP A 4 8.04 0.10 12.58
N LEU A 5 7.64 1.37 12.72
CA LEU A 5 7.62 2.36 11.65
C LEU A 5 8.92 3.18 11.56
N GLU A 6 9.92 2.91 12.41
CA GLU A 6 11.23 3.56 12.38
C GLU A 6 12.16 3.04 11.27
N GLY A 7 11.62 2.63 10.14
CA GLY A 7 12.41 2.23 8.96
C GLY A 7 12.49 3.27 7.85
N GLY A 8 12.10 4.52 8.09
CA GLY A 8 11.89 5.39 6.97
C GLY A 8 12.03 6.88 7.16
N ALA A 9 12.87 7.38 8.08
CA ALA A 9 13.19 8.80 8.06
C ALA A 9 13.73 9.18 6.67
N GLY A 10 12.91 9.90 5.90
CA GLY A 10 13.24 10.33 4.54
C GLY A 10 12.67 9.45 3.42
N THR A 11 11.67 8.60 3.68
CA THR A 11 10.98 7.88 2.60
C THR A 11 10.19 8.84 1.71
N VAL A 12 9.95 8.43 0.45
CA VAL A 12 9.12 9.21 -0.47
C VAL A 12 7.71 9.40 0.08
N LEU A 13 7.17 8.42 0.82
CA LEU A 13 5.87 8.53 1.50
C LEU A 13 5.82 9.66 2.51
N GLU A 14 6.85 9.81 3.35
CA GLU A 14 6.90 10.90 4.33
C GLU A 14 6.98 12.27 3.68
N GLN A 15 7.63 12.38 2.52
CA GLN A 15 7.67 13.61 1.73
C GLN A 15 6.32 13.92 1.06
N ALA A 16 5.53 12.89 0.73
CA ALA A 16 4.25 13.03 0.07
C ALA A 16 3.12 13.42 1.03
N ILE A 17 3.16 12.97 2.29
CA ILE A 17 2.06 13.15 3.24
C ILE A 17 2.13 14.52 3.92
N ARG A 18 1.00 15.22 3.98
CA ARG A 18 0.80 16.49 4.66
C ARG A 18 -0.31 16.38 5.70
N PHE A 19 -0.03 16.81 6.93
CA PHE A 19 -1.02 16.91 8.00
C PHE A 19 -1.60 18.32 8.00
N GLU A 20 -2.90 18.42 7.79
CA GLU A 20 -3.62 19.67 7.70
C GLU A 20 -4.16 20.11 9.07
N ALA A 21 -4.39 21.43 9.23
CA ALA A 21 -4.84 22.00 10.51
C ALA A 21 -6.26 21.54 10.93
N ASP A 22 -7.07 21.08 9.99
CA ASP A 22 -8.43 20.56 10.23
C ASP A 22 -8.44 19.08 10.66
N GLY A 23 -7.25 18.46 10.79
CA GLY A 23 -7.10 17.04 11.15
C GLY A 23 -7.19 16.08 9.99
N THR A 24 -7.19 16.57 8.76
CA THR A 24 -7.07 15.72 7.57
C THR A 24 -5.61 15.46 7.19
N ILE A 25 -5.40 14.44 6.38
CA ILE A 25 -4.15 14.14 5.69
C ILE A 25 -4.40 14.31 4.20
N THR A 26 -3.53 15.05 3.55
CA THR A 26 -3.49 15.19 2.10
C THR A 26 -2.18 14.65 1.55
N VAL A 27 -2.14 14.46 0.25
CA VAL A 27 -0.94 14.01 -0.46
C VAL A 27 -0.45 15.13 -1.37
N ASP A 28 0.83 15.42 -1.31
CA ASP A 28 1.48 16.36 -2.22
C ASP A 28 1.43 15.81 -3.65
N PRO A 29 0.72 16.45 -4.58
CA PRO A 29 0.58 15.94 -5.95
C PRO A 29 1.92 15.85 -6.68
N ASP A 30 2.91 16.69 -6.36
CA ASP A 30 4.23 16.69 -6.99
C ASP A 30 5.07 15.47 -6.61
N VAL A 31 4.79 14.85 -5.46
CA VAL A 31 5.48 13.67 -4.95
C VAL A 31 4.64 12.40 -5.08
N ALA A 32 3.33 12.53 -5.23
CA ALA A 32 2.38 11.42 -5.27
C ALA A 32 2.69 10.39 -6.36
N VAL A 33 3.11 10.84 -7.54
CA VAL A 33 3.47 9.94 -8.66
C VAL A 33 4.62 9.03 -8.25
N GLU A 34 5.69 9.58 -7.67
CA GLU A 34 6.84 8.78 -7.24
C GLU A 34 6.48 7.85 -6.08
N ALA A 35 5.66 8.31 -5.14
CA ALA A 35 5.27 7.52 -3.98
C ALA A 35 4.35 6.36 -4.33
N PHE A 36 3.33 6.59 -5.18
CA PHE A 36 2.23 5.63 -5.36
C PHE A 36 2.11 5.06 -6.77
N TYR A 37 2.58 5.76 -7.79
CA TYR A 37 2.31 5.46 -9.21
C TYR A 37 3.57 5.45 -10.08
N ALA A 38 4.74 5.17 -9.49
CA ALA A 38 6.04 5.31 -10.15
C ALA A 38 6.22 4.47 -11.42
N ASP A 39 5.49 3.37 -11.56
CA ASP A 39 5.53 2.45 -12.70
C ASP A 39 4.28 2.55 -13.61
N CYS A 40 3.43 3.55 -13.40
CA CYS A 40 2.30 3.83 -14.28
C CYS A 40 2.72 4.72 -15.47
N GLU A 41 1.99 4.60 -16.58
CA GLU A 41 2.10 5.55 -17.68
C GLU A 41 1.78 6.97 -17.20
N PRO A 42 2.47 8.03 -17.70
CA PRO A 42 2.35 9.38 -17.14
C PRO A 42 0.92 9.94 -17.10
N GLU A 43 0.12 9.74 -18.16
CA GLU A 43 -1.29 10.17 -18.19
C GLU A 43 -2.12 9.45 -17.12
N HIS A 44 -1.92 8.14 -16.99
CA HIS A 44 -2.63 7.33 -16.03
C HIS A 44 -2.25 7.74 -14.59
N ALA A 45 -0.97 7.96 -14.32
CA ALA A 45 -0.51 8.46 -13.03
C ALA A 45 -1.11 9.83 -12.68
N ALA A 46 -1.18 10.75 -13.65
CA ALA A 46 -1.80 12.06 -13.45
C ALA A 46 -3.30 11.97 -13.13
N ASP A 47 -4.02 11.10 -13.83
CA ASP A 47 -5.44 10.84 -13.54
C ASP A 47 -5.65 10.21 -12.17
N ALA A 48 -4.77 9.31 -11.75
CA ALA A 48 -4.81 8.68 -10.43
C ALA A 48 -4.57 9.72 -9.32
N VAL A 49 -3.58 10.59 -9.48
CA VAL A 49 -3.30 11.68 -8.52
C VAL A 49 -4.48 12.64 -8.42
N ALA A 50 -5.13 12.99 -9.54
CA ALA A 50 -6.28 13.89 -9.56
C ALA A 50 -7.50 13.34 -8.80
N ARG A 51 -7.56 12.01 -8.57
CA ARG A 51 -8.62 11.34 -7.81
C ARG A 51 -8.33 11.19 -6.31
N LEU A 52 -7.13 11.55 -5.85
CA LEU A 52 -6.79 11.53 -4.43
C LEU A 52 -7.65 12.56 -3.68
N VAL A 53 -8.15 12.14 -2.52
CA VAL A 53 -8.99 12.97 -1.65
C VAL A 53 -8.39 13.05 -0.25
N PRO A 54 -8.63 14.13 0.51
CA PRO A 54 -8.22 14.21 1.91
C PRO A 54 -8.82 13.06 2.73
N GLU A 55 -8.04 12.53 3.67
CA GLU A 55 -8.46 11.49 4.60
C GLU A 55 -8.33 11.99 6.03
N HIS A 56 -9.23 11.57 6.93
CA HIS A 56 -9.18 11.99 8.33
C HIS A 56 -8.08 11.21 9.08
N SER A 57 -7.15 11.94 9.72
CA SER A 57 -5.97 11.36 10.39
C SER A 57 -6.28 10.46 11.60
N ALA A 58 -7.45 10.63 12.22
CA ALA A 58 -7.82 9.88 13.42
C ALA A 58 -7.83 8.36 13.23
N GLY A 59 -8.03 7.87 12.00
CA GLY A 59 -8.01 6.44 11.70
C GLY A 59 -6.64 5.79 11.89
N PHE A 60 -5.57 6.52 11.67
CA PHE A 60 -4.19 6.01 11.75
C PHE A 60 -3.73 5.70 13.18
N GLY A 61 -4.33 6.33 14.18
CA GLY A 61 -4.02 6.10 15.59
C GLY A 61 -4.87 5.01 16.26
N GLN A 62 -5.79 4.37 15.52
CA GLN A 62 -6.71 3.38 16.07
C GLN A 62 -6.24 1.96 15.80
N SER A 63 -6.29 1.11 16.83
CA SER A 63 -6.05 -0.32 16.65
C SER A 63 -7.37 -1.04 16.37
N PRO A 64 -7.43 -1.94 15.39
CA PRO A 64 -8.62 -2.76 15.16
C PRO A 64 -8.87 -3.68 16.37
N ARG A 65 -10.14 -3.90 16.72
CA ARG A 65 -10.49 -4.84 17.80
C ARG A 65 -10.15 -6.28 17.46
N VAL A 66 -10.26 -6.62 16.19
CA VAL A 66 -9.95 -7.94 15.64
C VAL A 66 -9.10 -7.76 14.40
N ALA A 67 -8.03 -8.51 14.33
CA ALA A 67 -7.17 -8.57 13.14
C ALA A 67 -7.48 -9.87 12.40
N ALA A 68 -8.37 -9.84 11.41
CA ALA A 68 -8.88 -11.02 10.71
C ALA A 68 -7.78 -11.89 10.10
N TRP A 69 -6.67 -11.30 9.69
CA TRP A 69 -5.50 -12.01 9.16
C TRP A 69 -4.81 -12.93 10.17
N ARG A 70 -5.11 -12.83 11.47
CA ARG A 70 -4.63 -13.75 12.53
C ARG A 70 -5.51 -14.99 12.69
N GLU A 71 -6.75 -14.94 12.19
CA GLU A 71 -7.77 -15.98 12.41
C GLU A 71 -8.24 -16.61 11.10
N ARG A 72 -7.89 -16.03 9.98
CA ARG A 72 -8.29 -16.48 8.65
C ARG A 72 -7.05 -16.64 7.77
N PRO A 73 -7.07 -17.60 6.81
CA PRO A 73 -6.02 -17.67 5.81
C PRO A 73 -5.78 -16.32 5.15
N SER A 74 -4.53 -15.92 5.09
CA SER A 74 -4.15 -14.60 4.60
C SER A 74 -2.96 -14.70 3.65
N THR A 75 -3.02 -13.92 2.57
CA THR A 75 -1.93 -13.80 1.60
C THR A 75 -1.51 -12.35 1.50
N TYR A 76 -0.22 -12.10 1.61
CA TYR A 76 0.35 -10.78 1.39
C TYR A 76 0.79 -10.66 -0.07
N VAL A 77 0.30 -9.63 -0.77
CA VAL A 77 0.81 -9.28 -2.09
C VAL A 77 1.92 -8.24 -1.90
N LEU A 78 3.16 -8.66 -2.14
CA LEU A 78 4.36 -7.84 -1.96
C LEU A 78 4.73 -7.19 -3.29
N CYS A 79 4.84 -5.86 -3.29
CA CYS A 79 5.25 -5.08 -4.43
C CYS A 79 6.77 -4.81 -4.36
N THR A 80 7.53 -5.37 -5.29
CA THR A 80 9.01 -5.36 -5.19
C THR A 80 9.65 -4.01 -5.49
N ASP A 81 8.95 -3.11 -6.18
CA ASP A 81 9.41 -1.79 -6.58
C ASP A 81 8.73 -0.66 -5.81
N ASP A 82 8.03 -1.00 -4.72
CA ASP A 82 7.30 -0.05 -3.87
C ASP A 82 8.27 0.93 -3.17
N ARG A 83 8.01 2.21 -3.32
CA ARG A 83 8.78 3.30 -2.72
C ARG A 83 8.06 3.96 -1.54
N ALA A 84 6.76 3.71 -1.39
CA ALA A 84 5.98 4.19 -0.26
C ALA A 84 6.13 3.26 0.95
N VAL A 85 5.86 1.96 0.75
CA VAL A 85 6.11 0.92 1.75
C VAL A 85 7.25 0.04 1.24
N LEU A 86 8.46 0.32 1.70
CA LEU A 86 9.67 -0.34 1.18
C LEU A 86 9.57 -1.87 1.27
N PRO A 87 10.10 -2.60 0.29
CA PRO A 87 10.04 -4.07 0.26
C PRO A 87 10.57 -4.76 1.52
N ALA A 88 11.55 -4.18 2.19
CA ALA A 88 12.06 -4.71 3.46
C ALA A 88 11.00 -4.67 4.56
N LEU A 89 10.24 -3.57 4.67
CA LEU A 89 9.12 -3.47 5.61
C LEU A 89 7.98 -4.40 5.20
N GLN A 90 7.66 -4.48 3.91
CA GLN A 90 6.64 -5.40 3.41
C GLN A 90 6.97 -6.86 3.77
N ARG A 91 8.24 -7.30 3.68
CA ARG A 91 8.66 -8.65 4.10
C ARG A 91 8.41 -8.90 5.59
N ASN A 92 8.66 -7.91 6.44
CA ASN A 92 8.36 -8.02 7.87
C ASN A 92 6.85 -8.12 8.14
N LEU A 93 6.02 -7.39 7.39
CA LEU A 93 4.57 -7.48 7.49
C LEU A 93 4.06 -8.82 6.94
N ALA A 94 4.56 -9.25 5.80
CA ALA A 94 4.21 -10.49 5.12
C ALA A 94 4.54 -11.74 5.97
N ALA A 95 5.57 -11.68 6.80
CA ALA A 95 5.92 -12.78 7.72
C ALA A 95 4.80 -13.09 8.75
N ARG A 96 3.80 -12.25 8.86
CA ARG A 96 2.61 -12.45 9.73
C ARG A 96 1.45 -13.12 8.98
N CYS A 97 1.53 -13.24 7.66
CA CYS A 97 0.54 -13.88 6.81
C CYS A 97 0.91 -15.35 6.53
N ASP A 98 -0.05 -16.13 6.05
CA ASP A 98 0.17 -17.55 5.77
C ASP A 98 0.91 -17.76 4.45
N ASP A 99 0.74 -16.85 3.50
CA ASP A 99 1.32 -16.93 2.16
C ASP A 99 1.76 -15.55 1.64
N VAL A 100 2.66 -15.53 0.67
CA VAL A 100 3.19 -14.32 0.04
C VAL A 100 3.24 -14.50 -1.47
N VAL A 101 2.73 -13.52 -2.20
CA VAL A 101 2.86 -13.42 -3.66
C VAL A 101 3.61 -12.13 -3.99
N GLU A 102 4.66 -12.21 -4.79
CA GLU A 102 5.42 -11.04 -5.23
C GLU A 102 4.94 -10.56 -6.61
N ILE A 103 4.77 -9.25 -6.75
CA ILE A 103 4.50 -8.57 -8.03
C ILE A 103 5.58 -7.52 -8.25
N ALA A 104 6.17 -7.51 -9.45
CA ALA A 104 7.11 -6.47 -9.87
C ALA A 104 6.36 -5.18 -10.23
N ALA A 105 5.91 -4.48 -9.21
CA ALA A 105 5.12 -3.26 -9.29
C ALA A 105 5.51 -2.27 -8.21
N SER A 106 5.15 -1.00 -8.42
CA SER A 106 5.19 0.03 -7.38
C SER A 106 4.02 -0.13 -6.40
N HIS A 107 3.74 0.90 -5.60
CA HIS A 107 2.75 0.88 -4.52
C HIS A 107 1.32 0.53 -4.95
N SER A 108 0.96 0.80 -6.19
CA SER A 108 -0.42 0.66 -6.71
C SER A 108 -0.51 -0.35 -7.87
N PRO A 109 -0.36 -1.65 -7.61
CA PRO A 109 -0.40 -2.69 -8.66
C PRO A 109 -1.75 -2.76 -9.37
N PHE A 110 -2.83 -2.33 -8.74
CA PHE A 110 -4.16 -2.23 -9.34
C PHE A 110 -4.23 -1.15 -10.45
N GLU A 111 -3.33 -0.17 -10.43
CA GLU A 111 -3.20 0.85 -11.48
C GLU A 111 -2.16 0.45 -12.54
N SER A 112 -1.02 -0.12 -12.15
CA SER A 112 0.09 -0.40 -13.06
C SER A 112 0.12 -1.82 -13.62
N ARG A 113 -0.42 -2.80 -12.89
CA ARG A 113 -0.43 -4.24 -13.21
C ARG A 113 -1.81 -4.88 -12.97
N PRO A 114 -2.91 -4.28 -13.50
CA PRO A 114 -4.27 -4.74 -13.17
C PRO A 114 -4.52 -6.20 -13.56
N ASP A 115 -4.02 -6.64 -14.70
CA ASP A 115 -4.21 -8.01 -15.17
C ASP A 115 -3.47 -9.03 -14.28
N GLU A 116 -2.25 -8.73 -13.88
CA GLU A 116 -1.45 -9.59 -13.00
C GLU A 116 -2.08 -9.68 -11.61
N LEU A 117 -2.47 -8.54 -11.04
CA LEU A 117 -3.16 -8.53 -9.75
C LEU A 117 -4.50 -9.26 -9.82
N THR A 118 -5.27 -9.09 -10.89
CA THR A 118 -6.53 -9.78 -11.11
C THR A 118 -6.31 -11.30 -11.15
N ALA A 119 -5.28 -11.79 -11.84
CA ALA A 119 -4.96 -13.20 -11.88
C ALA A 119 -4.64 -13.77 -10.48
N VAL A 120 -3.89 -13.02 -9.66
CA VAL A 120 -3.62 -13.39 -8.26
C VAL A 120 -4.91 -13.48 -7.45
N LEU A 121 -5.78 -12.47 -7.55
CA LEU A 121 -7.04 -12.42 -6.79
C LEU A 121 -7.99 -13.55 -7.20
N VAL A 122 -8.09 -13.87 -8.49
CA VAL A 122 -8.91 -14.98 -9.01
C VAL A 122 -8.39 -16.32 -8.48
N ASP A 123 -7.08 -16.54 -8.50
CA ASP A 123 -6.48 -17.77 -7.97
C ASP A 123 -6.75 -17.93 -6.47
N LEU A 124 -6.57 -16.85 -5.68
CA LEU A 124 -6.85 -16.84 -4.24
C LEU A 124 -8.34 -17.12 -3.95
N ALA A 125 -9.25 -16.48 -4.69
CA ALA A 125 -10.68 -16.70 -4.54
C ALA A 125 -11.09 -18.15 -4.86
N THR A 126 -10.48 -18.73 -5.89
CA THR A 126 -10.73 -20.12 -6.30
C THR A 126 -10.27 -21.10 -5.22
N ARG A 127 -9.09 -20.87 -4.63
CA ARG A 127 -8.56 -21.70 -3.54
C ARG A 127 -9.40 -21.58 -2.26
N ALA A 128 -9.93 -20.40 -1.97
CA ALA A 128 -10.77 -20.16 -0.79
C ALA A 128 -12.18 -20.78 -0.92
N GLY A 129 -12.67 -20.99 -2.14
CA GLY A 129 -13.97 -21.62 -2.42
C GLY A 129 -13.94 -23.14 -2.55
N ALA A 130 -12.74 -23.72 -2.55
CA ALA A 130 -12.54 -25.17 -2.60
C ALA A 130 -12.48 -25.77 -1.19
#